data_3437a402ab4bfe5d1d9ba635b1514dca
#
_entry.id   3437a402ab4bfe5d1d9ba635b1514dca
#
_cell.length_a   1.000
_cell.length_b   1.000
_cell.length_c   1.000
_cell.angle_alpha   90.00
_cell.angle_beta   90.00
_cell.angle_gamma   90.00
#
_symmetry.space_group_name_H-M   'P 1'
#
loop_
_entity.id
_entity.type
_entity.pdbx_description
1 polymer ?
#
loop_
_entity_poly.entity_id
_entity_poly.type
_entity_poly.pdbx_seq_one_letter_code
_entity_poly.pdbx_strand_id
1 'polypeptide(L)'
;MESSSHPYADLSPVAVFEAVESLGFETDARIFPLNSYENRVYQIGLVDKPSIVVKFYRPERWTTAQILEEHSYTLQLVELEIPVVPPIAFGSAGTLVQYKNFQFSVFEQFLGRPPELDNLDNLLVMGRFVGRIHSVGALHNFEHRVELTVERLAVHSRQFLLENNFLPKDL
;
A
#
# COMPACT_ATOMS: atom_id res chain seq x y z
N MET A 1 23.18 1.31 22.16
CA MET A 1 21.90 1.94 21.74
C MET A 1 22.10 2.33 20.29
N GLU A 2 21.72 1.45 19.36
CA GLU A 2 21.65 1.82 17.95
C GLU A 2 20.49 2.79 17.81
N SER A 3 20.79 4.00 17.33
CA SER A 3 19.76 4.95 16.96
C SER A 3 19.00 4.33 15.80
N SER A 4 17.85 3.77 16.07
CA SER A 4 16.91 3.33 15.05
C SER A 4 16.58 4.56 14.19
N SER A 5 17.29 4.76 13.08
CA SER A 5 16.94 5.81 12.14
C SER A 5 15.52 5.54 11.63
N HIS A 6 14.71 6.59 11.50
CA HIS A 6 13.34 6.45 11.02
C HIS A 6 13.34 5.71 9.66
N PRO A 7 12.47 4.69 9.44
CA PRO A 7 12.50 3.84 8.24
C PRO A 7 12.49 4.60 6.90
N TYR A 8 12.06 5.85 6.91
CA TYR A 8 11.98 6.74 5.75
C TYR A 8 12.93 7.94 5.84
N ALA A 9 13.98 7.87 6.65
CA ALA A 9 14.92 9.00 6.82
C ALA A 9 15.53 9.45 5.48
N ASP A 10 15.83 8.49 4.59
CA ASP A 10 16.43 8.75 3.29
C ASP A 10 15.41 9.02 2.16
N LEU A 11 14.10 8.94 2.44
CA LEU A 11 13.05 9.20 1.46
C LEU A 11 12.71 10.70 1.43
N SER A 12 13.65 11.51 0.96
CA SER A 12 13.43 12.94 0.73
C SER A 12 12.52 13.17 -0.50
N PRO A 13 11.89 14.36 -0.65
CA PRO A 13 11.16 14.71 -1.88
C PRO A 13 11.98 14.54 -3.15
N VAL A 14 13.27 14.85 -3.11
CA VAL A 14 14.21 14.66 -4.24
C VAL A 14 14.31 13.17 -4.58
N ALA A 15 14.50 12.30 -3.57
CA ALA A 15 14.56 10.84 -3.79
C ALA A 15 13.26 10.27 -4.37
N VAL A 16 12.10 10.85 -4.01
CA VAL A 16 10.80 10.47 -4.60
C VAL A 16 10.74 10.83 -6.07
N PHE A 17 11.17 12.05 -6.45
CA PHE A 17 11.22 12.45 -7.86
C PHE A 17 12.20 11.59 -8.66
N GLU A 18 13.42 11.40 -8.18
CA GLU A 18 14.43 10.55 -8.83
C GLU A 18 13.90 9.12 -9.05
N ALA A 19 13.18 8.55 -8.08
CA ALA A 19 12.58 7.22 -8.20
C ALA A 19 11.53 7.18 -9.33
N VAL A 20 10.66 8.19 -9.42
CA VAL A 20 9.61 8.28 -10.44
C VAL A 20 10.21 8.53 -11.82
N GLU A 21 11.18 9.42 -11.92
CA GLU A 21 11.87 9.78 -13.18
C GLU A 21 12.72 8.62 -13.71
N SER A 22 13.21 7.74 -12.85
CA SER A 22 13.90 6.50 -13.27
C SER A 22 13.02 5.55 -14.08
N LEU A 23 11.70 5.71 -14.01
CA LEU A 23 10.71 4.96 -14.79
C LEU A 23 10.33 5.63 -16.12
N GLY A 24 10.95 6.77 -16.44
CA GLY A 24 10.69 7.53 -17.67
C GLY A 24 9.54 8.52 -17.56
N PHE A 25 9.07 8.84 -16.36
CA PHE A 25 8.16 9.96 -16.14
C PHE A 25 8.92 11.26 -16.11
N GLU A 26 8.27 12.35 -16.55
CA GLU A 26 8.75 13.71 -16.42
C GLU A 26 7.89 14.42 -15.36
N THR A 27 8.49 14.75 -14.21
CA THR A 27 7.77 15.36 -13.09
C THR A 27 7.75 16.89 -13.22
N ASP A 28 6.67 17.53 -12.74
CA ASP A 28 6.52 18.99 -12.70
C ASP A 28 6.83 19.59 -11.33
N ALA A 29 7.53 18.85 -10.50
CA ALA A 29 7.91 19.18 -9.13
C ALA A 29 6.75 19.36 -8.12
N ARG A 30 5.51 19.03 -8.49
CA ARG A 30 4.40 18.98 -7.54
C ARG A 30 4.37 17.64 -6.82
N ILE A 31 4.45 17.68 -5.49
CA ILE A 31 4.37 16.51 -4.61
C ILE A 31 3.42 16.80 -3.46
N PHE A 32 2.44 15.93 -3.26
CA PHE A 32 1.48 16.00 -2.16
C PHE A 32 1.47 14.70 -1.39
N PRO A 33 1.79 14.70 -0.08
CA PRO A 33 1.66 13.52 0.74
C PRO A 33 0.18 13.18 0.91
N LEU A 34 -0.15 11.91 0.70
CA LEU A 34 -1.48 11.37 0.96
C LEU A 34 -1.51 10.64 2.31
N ASN A 35 -2.68 10.63 2.95
CA ASN A 35 -2.84 9.94 4.23
C ASN A 35 -2.52 8.45 4.08
N SER A 36 -1.56 7.98 4.88
CA SER A 36 -1.19 6.58 4.95
C SER A 36 -0.63 6.26 6.34
N TYR A 37 -0.99 5.11 6.88
CA TYR A 37 -0.56 4.72 8.23
C TYR A 37 0.87 4.18 8.25
N GLU A 38 1.16 3.24 7.38
CA GLU A 38 2.40 2.46 7.42
C GLU A 38 3.36 2.82 6.28
N ASN A 39 2.83 2.97 5.08
CA ASN A 39 3.61 3.31 3.89
C ASN A 39 3.78 4.83 3.75
N ARG A 40 4.52 5.27 2.74
CA ARG A 40 4.51 6.65 2.29
C ARG A 40 3.86 6.71 0.92
N VAL A 41 2.80 7.48 0.82
CA VAL A 41 2.02 7.62 -0.40
C VAL A 41 2.03 9.09 -0.83
N TYR A 42 2.35 9.31 -2.09
CA TYR A 42 2.45 10.65 -2.66
C TYR A 42 1.64 10.73 -3.95
N GLN A 43 0.97 11.84 -4.15
CA GLN A 43 0.52 12.26 -5.46
C GLN A 43 1.63 13.08 -6.10
N ILE A 44 2.03 12.72 -7.31
CA ILE A 44 3.11 13.35 -8.07
C ILE A 44 2.52 13.96 -9.33
N GLY A 45 2.79 15.27 -9.54
CA GLY A 45 2.45 15.96 -10.78
C GLY A 45 3.40 15.57 -11.91
N LEU A 46 2.85 15.39 -13.10
CA LEU A 46 3.61 15.11 -14.33
C LEU A 46 3.45 16.26 -15.32
N VAL A 47 4.46 16.46 -16.18
CA VAL A 47 4.42 17.43 -17.27
C VAL A 47 3.44 16.93 -18.33
N ASP A 48 2.46 17.77 -18.69
CA ASP A 48 1.47 17.50 -19.75
C ASP A 48 0.69 16.17 -19.63
N LYS A 49 0.64 15.60 -18.42
CA LYS A 49 -0.09 14.35 -18.12
C LYS A 49 -0.85 14.47 -16.79
N PRO A 50 -1.88 13.64 -16.58
CA PRO A 50 -2.49 13.49 -15.27
C PRO A 50 -1.46 13.08 -14.22
N SER A 51 -1.66 13.52 -12.98
CA SER A 51 -0.83 13.10 -11.86
C SER A 51 -0.93 11.60 -11.62
N ILE A 52 0.08 11.05 -10.98
CA ILE A 52 0.13 9.65 -10.54
C ILE A 52 0.16 9.58 -9.02
N VAL A 53 -0.16 8.40 -8.49
CA VAL A 53 0.01 8.08 -7.07
C VAL A 53 1.15 7.08 -6.92
N VAL A 54 2.08 7.37 -6.03
CA VAL A 54 3.26 6.53 -5.79
C VAL A 54 3.25 6.06 -4.33
N LYS A 55 3.30 4.75 -4.13
CA LYS A 55 3.30 4.10 -2.81
C LYS A 55 4.67 3.50 -2.54
N PHE A 56 5.41 4.08 -1.60
CA PHE A 56 6.64 3.52 -1.07
C PHE A 56 6.32 2.61 0.10
N TYR A 57 6.72 1.36 0.01
CA TYR A 57 6.53 0.38 1.07
C TYR A 57 7.54 0.62 2.19
N ARG A 58 7.09 0.44 3.43
CA ARG A 58 7.96 0.56 4.60
C ARG A 58 9.05 -0.52 4.52
N PRO A 59 10.35 -0.13 4.56
CA PRO A 59 11.44 -1.09 4.59
C PRO A 59 11.26 -2.13 5.69
N GLU A 60 11.63 -3.38 5.39
CA GLU A 60 11.62 -4.52 6.34
C GLU A 60 10.24 -4.92 6.89
N ARG A 61 9.17 -4.27 6.42
CA ARG A 61 7.81 -4.56 6.89
C ARG A 61 7.14 -5.68 6.11
N TRP A 62 7.29 -5.66 4.79
CA TRP A 62 6.70 -6.61 3.87
C TRP A 62 7.77 -7.21 2.97
N THR A 63 7.70 -8.51 2.74
CA THR A 63 8.55 -9.14 1.73
C THR A 63 8.06 -8.81 0.32
N THR A 64 8.95 -8.89 -0.65
CA THR A 64 8.62 -8.74 -2.09
C THR A 64 7.47 -9.67 -2.49
N ALA A 65 7.49 -10.93 -2.04
CA ALA A 65 6.43 -11.91 -2.33
C ALA A 65 5.08 -11.47 -1.78
N GLN A 66 5.03 -10.95 -0.56
CA GLN A 66 3.79 -10.44 0.06
C GLN A 66 3.21 -9.25 -0.68
N ILE A 67 4.06 -8.35 -1.19
CA ILE A 67 3.61 -7.19 -1.97
C ILE A 67 3.10 -7.64 -3.33
N LEU A 68 3.84 -8.50 -4.03
CA LEU A 68 3.44 -9.00 -5.35
C LEU A 68 2.17 -9.84 -5.30
N GLU A 69 1.93 -10.56 -4.21
CA GLU A 69 0.67 -11.29 -3.99
C GLU A 69 -0.52 -10.33 -3.85
N GLU A 70 -0.36 -9.19 -3.13
CA GLU A 70 -1.36 -8.11 -3.09
C GLU A 70 -1.64 -7.55 -4.50
N HIS A 71 -0.58 -7.33 -5.29
CA HIS A 71 -0.72 -6.83 -6.67
C HIS A 71 -1.44 -7.83 -7.56
N SER A 72 -1.08 -9.12 -7.49
CA SER A 72 -1.72 -10.19 -8.25
C SER A 72 -3.21 -10.28 -7.96
N TYR A 73 -3.57 -10.21 -6.68
CA TYR A 73 -4.97 -10.17 -6.28
C TYR A 73 -5.71 -8.94 -6.81
N THR A 74 -5.08 -7.76 -6.76
CA THR A 74 -5.67 -6.54 -7.30
C THR A 74 -5.90 -6.65 -8.82
N LEU A 75 -4.93 -7.21 -9.56
CA LEU A 75 -5.07 -7.44 -11.02
C LEU A 75 -6.20 -8.43 -11.32
N GLN A 76 -6.35 -9.49 -10.53
CA GLN A 76 -7.47 -10.43 -10.65
C GLN A 76 -8.83 -9.75 -10.43
N LEU A 77 -8.92 -8.82 -9.48
CA LEU A 77 -10.14 -8.04 -9.27
C LEU A 77 -10.48 -7.17 -10.50
N VAL A 78 -9.48 -6.59 -11.16
CA VAL A 78 -9.67 -5.83 -12.41
C VAL A 78 -10.19 -6.73 -13.53
N GLU A 79 -9.62 -7.92 -13.72
CA GLU A 79 -10.07 -8.90 -14.71
C GLU A 79 -11.54 -9.30 -14.52
N LEU A 80 -12.01 -9.28 -13.27
CA LEU A 80 -13.40 -9.56 -12.91
C LEU A 80 -14.29 -8.30 -12.87
N GLU A 81 -13.82 -7.20 -13.48
CA GLU A 81 -14.54 -5.93 -13.57
C GLU A 81 -14.97 -5.36 -12.20
N ILE A 82 -14.17 -5.61 -11.18
CA ILE A 82 -14.34 -4.97 -9.88
C ILE A 82 -13.56 -3.65 -9.90
N PRO A 83 -14.18 -2.51 -9.58
CA PRO A 83 -13.54 -1.20 -9.69
C PRO A 83 -12.51 -0.99 -8.59
N VAL A 84 -11.29 -1.42 -8.84
CA VAL A 84 -10.09 -1.17 -8.03
C VAL A 84 -9.03 -0.50 -8.88
N VAL A 85 -8.08 0.16 -8.27
CA VAL A 85 -6.95 0.81 -8.95
C VAL A 85 -5.75 -0.13 -8.90
N PRO A 86 -5.37 -0.76 -10.02
CA PRO A 86 -4.22 -1.66 -10.05
C PRO A 86 -2.90 -0.87 -10.11
N PRO A 87 -1.79 -1.47 -9.66
CA PRO A 87 -0.46 -0.93 -9.91
C PRO A 87 -0.11 -0.99 -11.39
N ILE A 88 0.60 0.02 -11.89
CA ILE A 88 1.12 0.09 -13.25
C ILE A 88 2.33 -0.85 -13.40
N ALA A 89 2.38 -1.60 -14.49
CA ALA A 89 3.51 -2.46 -14.81
C ALA A 89 4.54 -1.75 -15.71
N PHE A 90 5.83 -1.91 -15.39
CA PHE A 90 6.96 -1.30 -16.11
C PHE A 90 7.85 -2.38 -16.74
N GLY A 91 7.45 -2.88 -17.90
CA GLY A 91 8.20 -3.87 -18.65
C GLY A 91 8.64 -5.07 -17.80
N SER A 92 9.93 -5.38 -17.78
CA SER A 92 10.50 -6.48 -17.00
C SER A 92 10.56 -6.23 -15.48
N ALA A 93 10.42 -5.00 -15.03
CA ALA A 93 10.38 -4.67 -13.59
C ALA A 93 9.02 -5.02 -12.95
N GLY A 94 7.99 -5.26 -13.76
CA GLY A 94 6.66 -5.60 -13.26
C GLY A 94 5.99 -4.42 -12.54
N THR A 95 5.17 -4.71 -11.53
CA THR A 95 4.38 -3.72 -10.78
C THR A 95 5.06 -3.21 -9.52
N LEU A 96 6.18 -3.80 -9.11
CA LEU A 96 6.97 -3.44 -7.93
C LEU A 96 8.39 -3.09 -8.34
N VAL A 97 8.79 -1.87 -8.08
CA VAL A 97 10.07 -1.33 -8.52
C VAL A 97 10.96 -1.08 -7.30
N GLN A 98 12.27 -1.27 -7.48
CA GLN A 98 13.29 -0.97 -6.46
C GLN A 98 13.99 0.35 -6.82
N TYR A 99 14.07 1.25 -5.85
CA TYR A 99 14.90 2.45 -5.92
C TYR A 99 15.67 2.62 -4.61
N LYS A 100 17.00 2.54 -4.66
CA LYS A 100 17.85 2.49 -3.46
C LYS A 100 17.38 1.38 -2.51
N ASN A 101 17.11 1.71 -1.26
CA ASN A 101 16.59 0.79 -0.24
C ASN A 101 15.05 0.72 -0.16
N PHE A 102 14.33 1.38 -1.10
CA PHE A 102 12.87 1.43 -1.10
C PHE A 102 12.29 0.60 -2.24
N GLN A 103 11.26 -0.18 -1.91
CA GLN A 103 10.35 -0.74 -2.88
C GLN A 103 9.17 0.21 -3.04
N PHE A 104 8.72 0.41 -4.29
CA PHE A 104 7.59 1.27 -4.56
C PHE A 104 6.77 0.80 -5.75
N SER A 105 5.54 1.26 -5.81
CA SER A 105 4.60 1.00 -6.91
C SER A 105 3.92 2.29 -7.33
N VAL A 106 3.55 2.36 -8.58
CA VAL A 106 2.88 3.51 -9.19
C VAL A 106 1.47 3.13 -9.58
N PHE A 107 0.54 4.05 -9.38
CA PHE A 107 -0.87 3.89 -9.69
C PHE A 107 -1.38 5.10 -10.46
N GLU A 108 -2.40 4.90 -11.29
CA GLU A 108 -3.14 6.04 -11.85
C GLU A 108 -3.85 6.81 -10.74
N GLN A 109 -3.96 8.12 -10.90
CA GLN A 109 -4.75 8.95 -9.99
C GLN A 109 -6.21 8.93 -10.43
N PHE A 110 -7.10 8.50 -9.54
CA PHE A 110 -8.54 8.67 -9.69
C PHE A 110 -9.05 9.72 -8.71
N LEU A 111 -9.79 10.68 -9.24
CA LEU A 111 -10.48 11.67 -8.42
C LEU A 111 -11.78 11.08 -7.90
N GLY A 112 -12.05 11.28 -6.62
CA GLY A 112 -13.27 10.80 -5.99
C GLY A 112 -13.61 11.62 -4.75
N ARG A 113 -14.82 11.44 -4.24
CA ARG A 113 -15.25 11.98 -2.95
C ARG A 113 -15.53 10.84 -2.00
N PRO A 114 -15.25 11.00 -0.71
CA PRO A 114 -15.70 10.03 0.29
C PRO A 114 -17.22 9.83 0.19
N PRO A 115 -17.72 8.60 0.28
CA PRO A 115 -19.16 8.36 0.31
C PRO A 115 -19.77 8.95 1.58
N GLU A 116 -20.97 9.50 1.47
CA GLU A 116 -21.75 9.93 2.63
C GLU A 116 -22.26 8.68 3.36
N LEU A 117 -21.81 8.48 4.60
CA LEU A 117 -22.08 7.25 5.36
C LEU A 117 -23.48 7.22 6.00
N ASP A 118 -24.18 8.33 6.03
CA ASP A 118 -25.58 8.46 6.44
C ASP A 118 -26.57 8.15 5.30
N ASN A 119 -26.06 8.03 4.07
CA ASN A 119 -26.85 7.62 2.91
C ASN A 119 -26.86 6.10 2.77
N LEU A 120 -28.05 5.48 2.97
CA LEU A 120 -28.22 4.03 2.91
C LEU A 120 -27.91 3.43 1.53
N ASP A 121 -28.15 4.17 0.44
CA ASP A 121 -27.82 3.70 -0.92
C ASP A 121 -26.29 3.60 -1.11
N ASN A 122 -25.55 4.57 -0.58
CA ASN A 122 -24.08 4.51 -0.57
C ASN A 122 -23.57 3.31 0.22
N LEU A 123 -24.12 3.05 1.40
CA LEU A 123 -23.77 1.88 2.21
C LEU A 123 -24.07 0.56 1.48
N LEU A 124 -25.20 0.49 0.80
CA LEU A 124 -25.58 -0.69 0.00
C LEU A 124 -24.61 -0.93 -1.15
N VAL A 125 -24.24 0.12 -1.88
CA VAL A 125 -23.25 0.06 -2.96
C VAL A 125 -21.89 -0.39 -2.43
N MET A 126 -21.42 0.21 -1.34
CA MET A 126 -20.16 -0.18 -0.68
C MET A 126 -20.18 -1.65 -0.24
N GLY A 127 -21.27 -2.09 0.40
CA GLY A 127 -21.44 -3.47 0.83
C GLY A 127 -21.40 -4.46 -0.34
N ARG A 128 -21.99 -4.11 -1.49
CA ARG A 128 -21.92 -4.92 -2.70
C ARG A 128 -20.49 -5.04 -3.25
N PHE A 129 -19.73 -3.94 -3.27
CA PHE A 129 -18.33 -3.98 -3.69
C PHE A 129 -17.48 -4.84 -2.76
N VAL A 130 -17.59 -4.64 -1.46
CA VAL A 130 -16.87 -5.45 -0.46
C VAL A 130 -17.26 -6.94 -0.60
N GLY A 131 -18.56 -7.24 -0.78
CA GLY A 131 -19.04 -8.61 -1.01
C GLY A 131 -18.46 -9.26 -2.26
N ARG A 132 -18.34 -8.52 -3.38
CA ARG A 132 -17.70 -9.00 -4.60
C ARG A 132 -16.20 -9.28 -4.38
N ILE A 133 -15.48 -8.37 -3.72
CA ILE A 133 -14.06 -8.56 -3.38
C ILE A 133 -13.89 -9.82 -2.51
N HIS A 134 -14.73 -10.00 -1.48
CA HIS A 134 -14.69 -11.20 -0.62
C HIS A 134 -15.01 -12.48 -1.39
N SER A 135 -15.96 -12.43 -2.35
CA SER A 135 -16.29 -13.60 -3.17
C SER A 135 -15.11 -14.07 -4.01
N VAL A 136 -14.31 -13.14 -4.53
CA VAL A 136 -13.07 -13.47 -5.24
C VAL A 136 -12.01 -14.00 -4.26
N GLY A 137 -11.81 -13.32 -3.12
CA GLY A 137 -10.84 -13.73 -2.12
C GLY A 137 -11.11 -15.09 -1.48
N ALA A 138 -12.38 -15.55 -1.49
CA ALA A 138 -12.74 -16.88 -0.99
C ALA A 138 -12.35 -18.03 -1.93
N LEU A 139 -11.96 -17.75 -3.17
CA LEU A 139 -11.59 -18.78 -4.15
C LEU A 139 -10.17 -19.29 -3.98
N HIS A 140 -9.28 -18.47 -3.40
CA HIS A 140 -7.86 -18.77 -3.25
C HIS A 140 -7.35 -18.25 -1.91
N ASN A 141 -6.49 -19.04 -1.27
CA ASN A 141 -5.76 -18.59 -0.09
C ASN A 141 -4.53 -17.79 -0.52
N PHE A 142 -4.18 -16.78 0.26
CA PHE A 142 -2.88 -16.13 0.16
C PHE A 142 -1.80 -17.10 0.67
N GLU A 143 -0.66 -17.16 -0.02
CA GLU A 143 0.47 -18.04 0.34
C GLU A 143 1.52 -17.29 1.17
N HIS A 144 1.72 -16.01 0.89
CA HIS A 144 2.77 -15.19 1.48
C HIS A 144 2.24 -14.18 2.49
N ARG A 145 1.01 -13.69 2.30
CA ARG A 145 0.37 -12.73 3.25
C ARG A 145 0.06 -13.43 4.55
N VAL A 146 0.22 -12.67 5.62
CA VAL A 146 0.01 -13.18 6.98
C VAL A 146 -1.47 -13.39 7.26
N GLU A 147 -1.80 -14.51 7.86
CA GLU A 147 -3.14 -14.81 8.33
C GLU A 147 -3.51 -13.92 9.54
N LEU A 148 -4.71 -13.37 9.54
CA LEU A 148 -5.24 -12.55 10.63
C LEU A 148 -5.99 -13.46 11.63
N THR A 149 -5.25 -13.96 12.62
CA THR A 149 -5.80 -14.83 13.68
C THR A 149 -5.80 -14.11 15.02
N VAL A 150 -6.64 -14.60 15.95
CA VAL A 150 -6.64 -14.12 17.35
C VAL A 150 -5.27 -14.37 17.99
N GLU A 151 -4.65 -15.51 17.69
CA GLU A 151 -3.31 -15.87 18.17
C GLU A 151 -2.31 -14.78 17.78
N ARG A 152 -2.27 -14.40 16.50
CA ARG A 152 -1.34 -13.39 15.99
C ARG A 152 -1.65 -12.00 16.51
N LEU A 153 -2.93 -11.57 16.46
CA LEU A 153 -3.31 -10.18 16.76
C LEU A 153 -3.36 -9.90 18.26
N ALA A 154 -3.68 -10.88 19.09
CA ALA A 154 -3.80 -10.70 20.53
C ALA A 154 -2.67 -11.37 21.30
N VAL A 155 -2.49 -12.69 21.17
CA VAL A 155 -1.57 -13.46 22.03
C VAL A 155 -0.11 -13.06 21.76
N HIS A 156 0.35 -13.12 20.50
CA HIS A 156 1.72 -12.75 20.14
C HIS A 156 1.99 -11.26 20.39
N SER A 157 1.03 -10.40 20.11
CA SER A 157 1.19 -8.96 20.37
C SER A 157 1.31 -8.66 21.86
N ARG A 158 0.49 -9.31 22.69
CA ARG A 158 0.60 -9.19 24.15
C ARG A 158 1.94 -9.69 24.67
N GLN A 159 2.36 -10.86 24.19
CA GLN A 159 3.64 -11.46 24.58
C GLN A 159 4.81 -10.51 24.23
N PHE A 160 4.83 -10.00 23.01
CA PHE A 160 5.84 -9.02 22.56
C PHE A 160 5.90 -7.80 23.46
N LEU A 161 4.76 -7.21 23.84
CA LEU A 161 4.69 -6.04 24.70
C LEU A 161 5.23 -6.32 26.11
N LEU A 162 4.96 -7.51 26.66
CA LEU A 162 5.45 -7.93 27.98
C LEU A 162 6.98 -8.21 27.96
N GLU A 163 7.47 -8.96 26.97
CA GLU A 163 8.88 -9.33 26.84
C GLU A 163 9.78 -8.11 26.62
N ASN A 164 9.27 -7.09 25.89
CA ASN A 164 10.00 -5.86 25.62
C ASN A 164 9.75 -4.74 26.65
N ASN A 165 9.08 -5.05 27.77
CA ASN A 165 8.79 -4.10 28.86
C ASN A 165 8.00 -2.86 28.42
N PHE A 166 7.13 -2.98 27.40
CA PHE A 166 6.20 -1.92 27.04
C PHE A 166 5.00 -1.82 28.02
N LEU A 167 4.70 -2.92 28.71
CA LEU A 167 3.64 -3.00 29.73
C LEU A 167 4.23 -3.40 31.06
N PRO A 168 3.67 -2.91 32.19
CA PRO A 168 3.98 -3.41 33.53
C PRO A 168 3.70 -4.91 33.61
N LYS A 169 4.55 -5.65 34.37
CA LYS A 169 4.46 -7.12 34.48
C LYS A 169 3.26 -7.61 35.28
N ASP A 170 2.59 -6.71 35.97
CA ASP A 170 1.43 -6.93 36.84
C ASP A 170 0.07 -6.64 36.15
N LEU A 171 0.11 -6.40 34.84
CA LEU A 171 -1.05 -6.33 33.95
C LEU A 171 -1.14 -7.60 33.10
#